data_f2af0301ef0e3420e42ad6d4778bbc9b
#
_entry.id   f2af0301ef0e3420e42ad6d4778bbc9b
#
_cell.length_a   1.000
_cell.length_b   1.000
_cell.length_c   1.000
_cell.angle_alpha   90.00
_cell.angle_beta   90.00
_cell.angle_gamma   90.00
#
_symmetry.space_group_name_H-M   'P 1'
#
loop_
_entity.id
_entity.type
_entity.pdbx_description
1 polymer ?
#
loop_
_entity_poly.entity_id
_entity_poly.type
_entity_poly.pdbx_seq_one_letter_code
_entity_poly.pdbx_strand_id
1 'polypeptide(L)'
;MQLMSIEDLATYLGDSKRTIYKYIAGGDCPPYIRISAKNIKFDRADVDAWLESKKIFPVSGGMKMNDLKTLNSAKEIIKHATSIYNLPWTPRAQSVLKKAEKQSNKEGFEQIKTEHILFGILSVKDCLAATILNNLGMNSSNFHRKYDMLHKSPSESVIDKTKLAEDIDKVIRNAYEQATDWDHKYIGTEHLLVGVLKTEVGEGFQIPTGLGITIEKVREETATLIVCKNTQTERK
;
A
#
# COMPACT_ATOMS: atom_id res chain seq x y z
N MET A 1 26.78 10.78 -10.86
CA MET A 1 26.94 9.38 -11.27
C MET A 1 28.25 8.85 -10.73
N GLN A 2 28.20 7.93 -9.76
CA GLN A 2 29.38 7.30 -9.17
C GLN A 2 29.37 5.82 -9.57
N LEU A 3 30.25 5.44 -10.51
CA LEU A 3 30.29 4.08 -11.01
C LEU A 3 31.15 3.18 -10.12
N MET A 4 30.58 2.07 -9.71
CA MET A 4 31.17 1.00 -8.90
C MET A 4 31.50 -0.21 -9.77
N SER A 5 32.65 -0.82 -9.56
CA SER A 5 32.97 -2.14 -10.14
C SER A 5 32.29 -3.28 -9.33
N ILE A 6 32.43 -4.51 -9.80
CA ILE A 6 31.99 -5.69 -9.02
C ILE A 6 32.72 -5.78 -7.69
N GLU A 7 34.02 -5.42 -7.66
CA GLU A 7 34.84 -5.35 -6.46
C GLU A 7 34.32 -4.30 -5.48
N ASP A 8 34.04 -3.10 -5.99
CA ASP A 8 33.53 -2.00 -5.18
C ASP A 8 32.16 -2.36 -4.59
N LEU A 9 31.27 -2.96 -5.41
CA LEU A 9 29.97 -3.42 -4.96
C LEU A 9 30.09 -4.53 -3.90
N ALA A 10 30.98 -5.50 -4.10
CA ALA A 10 31.22 -6.56 -3.13
C ALA A 10 31.70 -5.98 -1.78
N THR A 11 32.64 -5.03 -1.82
CA THR A 11 33.12 -4.32 -0.62
C THR A 11 32.01 -3.51 0.03
N TYR A 12 31.20 -2.81 -0.74
CA TYR A 12 30.10 -1.98 -0.27
C TYR A 12 29.00 -2.79 0.45
N LEU A 13 28.70 -3.99 -0.09
CA LEU A 13 27.70 -4.89 0.49
C LEU A 13 28.27 -5.79 1.61
N GLY A 14 29.58 -5.81 1.79
CA GLY A 14 30.23 -6.76 2.70
C GLY A 14 30.19 -8.21 2.21
N ASP A 15 30.02 -8.41 0.91
CA ASP A 15 29.86 -9.72 0.25
C ASP A 15 31.13 -10.11 -0.54
N SER A 16 31.18 -11.39 -1.01
CA SER A 16 32.19 -11.84 -1.95
C SER A 16 31.80 -11.53 -3.40
N LYS A 17 32.81 -11.35 -4.30
CA LYS A 17 32.56 -11.26 -5.76
C LYS A 17 31.72 -12.42 -6.28
N ARG A 18 31.93 -13.62 -5.75
CA ARG A 18 31.16 -14.82 -6.12
C ARG A 18 29.66 -14.65 -5.78
N THR A 19 29.35 -14.01 -4.67
CA THR A 19 27.98 -13.68 -4.28
C THR A 19 27.34 -12.69 -5.24
N ILE A 20 28.06 -11.65 -5.63
CA ILE A 20 27.58 -10.66 -6.62
C ILE A 20 27.27 -11.33 -7.97
N TYR A 21 28.12 -12.23 -8.44
CA TYR A 21 27.83 -12.99 -9.66
C TYR A 21 26.61 -13.90 -9.55
N LYS A 22 26.32 -14.44 -8.34
CA LYS A 22 25.08 -15.20 -8.10
C LYS A 22 23.85 -14.31 -8.17
N TYR A 23 23.90 -13.08 -7.62
CA TYR A 23 22.81 -12.11 -7.74
C TYR A 23 22.52 -11.75 -9.19
N ILE A 24 23.57 -11.49 -9.98
CA ILE A 24 23.44 -11.23 -11.43
C ILE A 24 22.83 -12.43 -12.16
N ALA A 25 23.31 -13.64 -11.89
CA ALA A 25 22.82 -14.87 -12.53
C ALA A 25 21.38 -15.20 -12.14
N GLY A 26 20.97 -14.87 -10.89
CA GLY A 26 19.63 -15.08 -10.38
C GLY A 26 18.62 -14.01 -10.78
N GLY A 27 19.07 -12.95 -11.47
CA GLY A 27 18.19 -11.82 -11.83
C GLY A 27 17.80 -10.92 -10.66
N ASP A 28 18.36 -11.15 -9.47
CA ASP A 28 18.11 -10.37 -8.27
C ASP A 28 19.34 -9.54 -7.90
N CYS A 29 19.64 -8.55 -8.73
CA CYS A 29 20.76 -7.64 -8.56
C CYS A 29 20.35 -6.19 -8.83
N PRO A 30 21.13 -5.19 -8.36
CA PRO A 30 20.94 -3.81 -8.77
C PRO A 30 21.01 -3.65 -10.30
N PRO A 31 20.35 -2.62 -10.87
CA PRO A 31 20.57 -2.25 -12.26
C PRO A 31 22.08 -2.09 -12.56
N TYR A 32 22.53 -2.55 -13.71
CA TYR A 32 23.93 -2.48 -14.08
C TYR A 32 24.15 -2.12 -15.54
N ILE A 33 25.30 -1.49 -15.80
CA ILE A 33 25.78 -1.15 -17.14
C ILE A 33 26.80 -2.20 -17.56
N ARG A 34 26.56 -2.91 -18.66
CA ARG A 34 27.51 -3.86 -19.23
C ARG A 34 28.34 -3.17 -20.32
N ILE A 35 29.59 -2.85 -20.02
CA ILE A 35 30.53 -2.22 -20.94
C ILE A 35 31.14 -3.28 -21.86
N SER A 36 31.45 -4.48 -21.35
CA SER A 36 31.92 -5.63 -22.10
C SER A 36 31.52 -6.92 -21.36
N ALA A 37 31.85 -8.09 -21.98
CA ALA A 37 31.55 -9.40 -21.38
C ALA A 37 32.09 -9.57 -19.96
N LYS A 38 33.18 -8.88 -19.60
CA LYS A 38 33.85 -8.97 -18.31
C LYS A 38 33.84 -7.65 -17.52
N ASN A 39 33.28 -6.57 -18.07
CA ASN A 39 33.29 -5.26 -17.45
C ASN A 39 31.85 -4.79 -17.21
N ILE A 40 31.42 -4.93 -15.96
CA ILE A 40 30.10 -4.52 -15.46
C ILE A 40 30.33 -3.38 -14.45
N LYS A 41 29.50 -2.36 -14.55
CA LYS A 41 29.49 -1.21 -13.63
C LYS A 41 28.07 -1.00 -13.06
N PHE A 42 28.01 -0.55 -11.83
CA PHE A 42 26.79 -0.21 -11.12
C PHE A 42 26.81 1.29 -10.78
N ASP A 43 25.70 1.98 -10.91
CA ASP A 43 25.60 3.32 -10.33
C ASP A 43 25.26 3.18 -8.84
N ARG A 44 25.96 3.95 -8.01
CA ARG A 44 25.75 3.91 -6.57
C ARG A 44 24.31 4.24 -6.18
N ALA A 45 23.69 5.20 -6.85
CA ALA A 45 22.29 5.56 -6.59
C ALA A 45 21.32 4.40 -6.86
N ASP A 46 21.56 3.64 -7.94
CA ASP A 46 20.77 2.45 -8.28
C ASP A 46 20.99 1.32 -7.26
N VAL A 47 22.23 1.17 -6.77
CA VAL A 47 22.57 0.19 -5.72
C VAL A 47 21.85 0.56 -4.41
N ASP A 48 21.88 1.83 -4.01
CA ASP A 48 21.22 2.30 -2.80
C ASP A 48 19.70 2.11 -2.90
N ALA A 49 19.09 2.42 -4.05
CA ALA A 49 17.67 2.20 -4.29
C ALA A 49 17.31 0.70 -4.25
N TRP A 50 18.16 -0.16 -4.82
CA TRP A 50 17.96 -1.62 -4.75
C TRP A 50 18.09 -2.13 -3.31
N LEU A 51 19.05 -1.65 -2.52
CA LEU A 51 19.18 -1.99 -1.10
C LEU A 51 17.96 -1.55 -0.29
N GLU A 52 17.42 -0.35 -0.55
CA GLU A 52 16.17 0.11 0.08
C GLU A 52 15.01 -0.85 -0.22
N SER A 53 14.91 -1.33 -1.48
CA SER A 53 13.87 -2.29 -1.86
C SER A 53 14.03 -3.67 -1.17
N LYS A 54 15.24 -3.98 -0.67
CA LYS A 54 15.58 -5.22 0.04
C LYS A 54 15.49 -5.10 1.55
N LYS A 55 15.25 -3.90 2.09
CA LYS A 55 15.11 -3.73 3.53
C LYS A 55 13.97 -4.59 4.06
N ILE A 56 14.33 -5.67 4.73
CA ILE A 56 13.41 -6.44 5.56
C ILE A 56 13.42 -5.76 6.93
N PHE A 57 12.34 -5.10 7.28
CA PHE A 57 12.18 -4.59 8.63
C PHE A 57 12.05 -5.80 9.58
N PRO A 58 12.99 -6.03 10.52
CA PRO A 58 12.90 -7.16 11.40
C PRO A 58 11.63 -7.04 12.24
N VAL A 59 10.76 -8.02 12.10
CA VAL A 59 9.58 -8.17 12.93
C VAL A 59 10.07 -8.49 14.34
N SER A 60 10.03 -7.50 15.22
CA SER A 60 10.31 -7.71 16.65
C SER A 60 9.20 -8.60 17.23
N GLY A 61 9.47 -9.91 17.30
CA GLY A 61 8.56 -10.91 17.87
C GLY A 61 7.90 -11.77 16.80
N GLY A 62 8.45 -12.91 16.56
CA GLY A 62 8.01 -14.20 16.00
C GLY A 62 6.72 -14.38 15.19
N MET A 63 5.99 -13.34 14.87
CA MET A 63 4.71 -13.36 14.18
C MET A 63 4.91 -13.07 12.69
N LYS A 64 4.52 -14.02 11.84
CA LYS A 64 4.67 -13.92 10.39
C LYS A 64 3.55 -13.05 9.79
N MET A 65 3.82 -12.39 8.68
CA MET A 65 2.89 -11.54 7.91
C MET A 65 1.59 -12.27 7.52
N ASN A 66 1.62 -13.60 7.41
CA ASN A 66 0.45 -14.44 7.17
C ASN A 66 -0.58 -14.43 8.31
N ASP A 67 -0.24 -13.87 9.47
CA ASP A 67 -1.13 -13.86 10.64
C ASP A 67 -2.23 -12.79 10.55
N LEU A 68 -2.09 -11.78 9.67
CA LEU A 68 -3.17 -10.82 9.38
C LEU A 68 -4.41 -11.49 8.77
N LYS A 69 -4.22 -12.61 8.07
CA LYS A 69 -5.32 -13.39 7.46
C LYS A 69 -6.28 -13.99 8.49
N THR A 70 -5.84 -14.13 9.74
CA THR A 70 -6.65 -14.70 10.84
C THR A 70 -7.28 -13.63 11.72
N LEU A 71 -6.92 -12.34 11.51
CA LEU A 71 -7.41 -11.25 12.34
C LEU A 71 -8.75 -10.74 11.83
N ASN A 72 -9.78 -10.82 12.65
CA ASN A 72 -11.14 -10.47 12.28
C ASN A 72 -11.57 -9.08 12.79
N SER A 73 -10.74 -8.41 13.61
CA SER A 73 -11.07 -7.10 14.13
C SER A 73 -10.10 -6.00 13.67
N ALA A 74 -10.64 -4.80 13.41
CA ALA A 74 -9.84 -3.63 13.06
C ALA A 74 -8.78 -3.30 14.13
N LYS A 75 -9.09 -3.53 15.42
CA LYS A 75 -8.17 -3.31 16.54
C LYS A 75 -6.96 -4.25 16.47
N GLU A 76 -7.19 -5.53 16.17
CA GLU A 76 -6.12 -6.53 16.05
C GLU A 76 -5.28 -6.25 14.82
N ILE A 77 -5.90 -5.94 13.66
CA ILE A 77 -5.20 -5.58 12.44
C ILE A 77 -4.27 -4.38 12.67
N ILE A 78 -4.78 -3.29 13.28
CA ILE A 78 -4.00 -2.08 13.56
C ILE A 78 -2.85 -2.41 14.50
N LYS A 79 -3.12 -3.13 15.61
CA LYS A 79 -2.08 -3.51 16.59
C LYS A 79 -0.99 -4.34 15.93
N HIS A 80 -1.37 -5.33 15.14
CA HIS A 80 -0.45 -6.23 14.46
C HIS A 80 0.37 -5.49 13.40
N ALA A 81 -0.28 -4.70 12.53
CA ALA A 81 0.40 -3.90 11.53
C ALA A 81 1.38 -2.88 12.15
N THR A 82 0.98 -2.22 13.25
CA THR A 82 1.88 -1.30 13.98
C THR A 82 3.10 -2.04 14.54
N SER A 83 2.91 -3.27 15.04
CA SER A 83 4.02 -4.10 15.55
C SER A 83 4.99 -4.52 14.47
N ILE A 84 4.49 -4.82 13.25
CA ILE A 84 5.32 -5.24 12.11
C ILE A 84 6.10 -4.06 11.54
N TYR A 85 5.38 -2.99 11.23
CA TYR A 85 5.93 -1.89 10.43
C TYR A 85 6.46 -0.72 11.26
N ASN A 86 6.23 -0.73 12.57
CA ASN A 86 6.63 0.35 13.50
C ASN A 86 6.18 1.76 13.06
N LEU A 87 5.03 1.85 12.38
CA LEU A 87 4.40 3.12 12.02
C LEU A 87 3.06 3.28 12.73
N PRO A 88 2.84 4.39 13.44
CA PRO A 88 1.57 4.67 14.09
C PRO A 88 0.48 4.99 13.05
N TRP A 89 -0.76 4.67 13.38
CA TRP A 89 -1.93 4.97 12.56
C TRP A 89 -2.59 6.26 13.01
N THR A 90 -2.92 7.13 12.07
CA THR A 90 -3.71 8.32 12.42
C THR A 90 -5.09 7.92 12.97
N PRO A 91 -5.69 8.73 13.88
CA PRO A 91 -7.02 8.44 14.40
C PRO A 91 -8.09 8.25 13.31
N ARG A 92 -7.97 9.00 12.20
CA ARG A 92 -8.87 8.87 11.05
C ARG A 92 -8.68 7.55 10.30
N ALA A 93 -7.46 7.11 10.08
CA ALA A 93 -7.17 5.81 9.47
C ALA A 93 -7.67 4.65 10.34
N GLN A 94 -7.49 4.73 11.66
CA GLN A 94 -8.08 3.77 12.60
C GLN A 94 -9.62 3.76 12.53
N SER A 95 -10.25 4.94 12.41
CA SER A 95 -11.70 5.06 12.26
C SER A 95 -12.22 4.47 10.96
N VAL A 96 -11.44 4.57 9.87
CA VAL A 96 -11.74 3.92 8.59
C VAL A 96 -11.86 2.42 8.77
N LEU A 97 -10.85 1.76 9.37
CA LEU A 97 -10.88 0.30 9.58
C LEU A 97 -12.02 -0.14 10.51
N LYS A 98 -12.30 0.62 11.58
CA LYS A 98 -13.44 0.31 12.48
C LYS A 98 -14.79 0.40 11.75
N LYS A 99 -14.94 1.36 10.83
CA LYS A 99 -16.17 1.47 10.03
C LYS A 99 -16.25 0.39 8.96
N ALA A 100 -15.11 0.02 8.36
CA ALA A 100 -15.01 -1.10 7.44
C ALA A 100 -15.42 -2.43 8.11
N GLU A 101 -14.92 -2.70 9.32
CA GLU A 101 -15.30 -3.85 10.14
C GLU A 101 -16.82 -3.85 10.44
N LYS A 102 -17.36 -2.71 10.87
CA LYS A 102 -18.80 -2.60 11.15
C LYS A 102 -19.65 -2.89 9.91
N GLN A 103 -19.22 -2.43 8.74
CA GLN A 103 -19.92 -2.69 7.48
C GLN A 103 -19.80 -4.16 7.08
N SER A 104 -18.61 -4.74 7.14
CA SER A 104 -18.38 -6.16 6.88
C SER A 104 -19.28 -7.06 7.73
N ASN A 105 -19.32 -6.80 9.04
CA ASN A 105 -20.19 -7.53 9.97
C ASN A 105 -21.68 -7.35 9.67
N LYS A 106 -22.10 -6.14 9.26
CA LYS A 106 -23.50 -5.88 8.87
C LYS A 106 -23.90 -6.67 7.63
N GLU A 107 -22.99 -6.92 6.73
CA GLU A 107 -23.18 -7.69 5.49
C GLU A 107 -22.96 -9.19 5.69
N GLY A 108 -22.64 -9.64 6.91
CA GLY A 108 -22.44 -11.03 7.25
C GLY A 108 -21.09 -11.62 6.82
N PHE A 109 -20.10 -10.77 6.53
CA PHE A 109 -18.74 -11.22 6.24
C PHE A 109 -17.91 -11.30 7.52
N GLU A 110 -17.12 -12.35 7.63
CA GLU A 110 -16.17 -12.54 8.75
C GLU A 110 -14.92 -11.67 8.61
N GLN A 111 -14.64 -11.14 7.41
CA GLN A 111 -13.42 -10.43 7.10
C GLN A 111 -13.69 -9.12 6.39
N ILE A 112 -12.82 -8.13 6.64
CA ILE A 112 -12.85 -6.84 5.98
C ILE A 112 -12.31 -7.01 4.55
N LYS A 113 -13.09 -6.59 3.55
CA LYS A 113 -12.71 -6.58 2.14
C LYS A 113 -12.33 -5.16 1.68
N THR A 114 -11.78 -5.05 0.47
CA THR A 114 -11.37 -3.77 -0.13
C THR A 114 -12.51 -2.75 -0.24
N GLU A 115 -13.72 -3.20 -0.60
CA GLU A 115 -14.92 -2.36 -0.67
C GLU A 115 -15.35 -1.83 0.70
N HIS A 116 -15.21 -2.63 1.77
CA HIS A 116 -15.51 -2.17 3.13
C HIS A 116 -14.55 -1.05 3.57
N ILE A 117 -13.29 -1.10 3.14
CA ILE A 117 -12.31 -0.03 3.40
C ILE A 117 -12.71 1.25 2.68
N LEU A 118 -13.15 1.17 1.41
CA LEU A 118 -13.69 2.33 0.69
C LEU A 118 -14.93 2.89 1.37
N PHE A 119 -15.85 2.03 1.80
CA PHE A 119 -17.00 2.44 2.60
C PHE A 119 -16.54 3.18 3.87
N GLY A 120 -15.55 2.63 4.57
CA GLY A 120 -14.95 3.26 5.75
C GLY A 120 -14.40 4.64 5.44
N ILE A 121 -13.62 4.79 4.36
CA ILE A 121 -13.06 6.06 3.90
C ILE A 121 -14.17 7.09 3.66
N LEU A 122 -15.17 6.74 2.85
CA LEU A 122 -16.27 7.65 2.50
C LEU A 122 -17.20 7.98 3.68
N SER A 123 -17.17 7.17 4.74
CA SER A 123 -17.96 7.37 5.95
C SER A 123 -17.24 8.20 7.03
N VAL A 124 -15.92 8.39 6.95
CA VAL A 124 -15.17 9.21 7.92
C VAL A 124 -15.16 10.66 7.46
N LYS A 125 -15.79 11.55 8.23
CA LYS A 125 -15.81 12.99 7.95
C LYS A 125 -14.38 13.56 7.98
N ASP A 126 -14.13 14.55 7.13
CA ASP A 126 -12.88 15.33 7.09
C ASP A 126 -11.59 14.50 6.96
N CYS A 127 -11.66 13.32 6.38
CA CYS A 127 -10.47 12.55 6.08
C CYS A 127 -9.94 12.88 4.67
N LEU A 128 -8.62 12.89 4.53
CA LEU A 128 -7.94 13.29 3.29
C LEU A 128 -8.37 12.41 2.12
N ALA A 129 -8.44 11.10 2.30
CA ALA A 129 -8.85 10.17 1.24
C ALA A 129 -10.29 10.40 0.75
N ALA A 130 -11.23 10.73 1.65
CA ALA A 130 -12.60 11.06 1.23
C ALA A 130 -12.64 12.37 0.42
N THR A 131 -11.84 13.37 0.79
CA THR A 131 -11.70 14.62 0.03
C THR A 131 -11.14 14.34 -1.35
N ILE A 132 -10.06 13.54 -1.45
CA ILE A 132 -9.48 13.12 -2.72
C ILE A 132 -10.51 12.43 -3.60
N LEU A 133 -11.21 11.42 -3.07
CA LEU A 133 -12.25 10.70 -3.81
C LEU A 133 -13.36 11.61 -4.30
N ASN A 134 -13.83 12.55 -3.47
CA ASN A 134 -14.85 13.52 -3.84
C ASN A 134 -14.39 14.44 -4.98
N ASN A 135 -13.16 14.96 -4.92
CA ASN A 135 -12.58 15.81 -5.94
C ASN A 135 -12.41 15.05 -7.27
N LEU A 136 -12.13 13.75 -7.20
CA LEU A 136 -12.05 12.85 -8.36
C LEU A 136 -13.41 12.30 -8.81
N GLY A 137 -14.53 12.80 -8.25
CA GLY A 137 -15.87 12.46 -8.67
C GLY A 137 -16.51 11.23 -8.01
N MET A 138 -15.90 10.70 -6.95
CA MET A 138 -16.45 9.57 -6.20
C MET A 138 -16.89 10.01 -4.81
N ASN A 139 -18.18 10.00 -4.55
CA ASN A 139 -18.79 10.25 -3.25
C ASN A 139 -19.54 9.02 -2.73
N SER A 140 -20.05 9.10 -1.49
CA SER A 140 -20.77 8.00 -0.85
C SER A 140 -21.98 7.54 -1.67
N SER A 141 -22.74 8.46 -2.28
CA SER A 141 -23.96 8.11 -3.02
C SER A 141 -23.67 7.35 -4.30
N ASN A 142 -22.69 7.80 -5.10
CA ASN A 142 -22.34 7.09 -6.34
C ASN A 142 -21.57 5.79 -6.08
N PHE A 143 -20.82 5.71 -4.97
CA PHE A 143 -20.23 4.46 -4.51
C PHE A 143 -21.30 3.41 -4.20
N HIS A 144 -22.28 3.73 -3.32
CA HIS A 144 -23.34 2.80 -2.96
C HIS A 144 -24.14 2.35 -4.18
N ARG A 145 -24.49 3.28 -5.08
CA ARG A 145 -25.21 2.92 -6.30
C ARG A 145 -24.45 1.90 -7.15
N LYS A 146 -23.13 2.09 -7.33
CA LYS A 146 -22.30 1.15 -8.10
C LYS A 146 -22.13 -0.18 -7.37
N TYR A 147 -21.91 -0.14 -6.07
CA TYR A 147 -21.82 -1.32 -5.22
C TYR A 147 -23.10 -2.16 -5.29
N ASP A 148 -24.28 -1.53 -5.12
CA ASP A 148 -25.58 -2.20 -5.24
C ASP A 148 -25.83 -2.79 -6.64
N MET A 149 -25.37 -2.12 -7.70
CA MET A 149 -25.49 -2.64 -9.06
C MET A 149 -24.68 -3.91 -9.27
N LEU A 150 -23.49 -4.01 -8.70
CA LEU A 150 -22.65 -5.20 -8.77
C LEU A 150 -23.29 -6.39 -8.00
N HIS A 151 -23.92 -6.11 -6.85
CA HIS A 151 -24.52 -7.14 -5.99
C HIS A 151 -25.94 -7.56 -6.40
N LYS A 152 -26.65 -6.76 -7.21
CA LYS A 152 -27.98 -7.12 -7.72
C LYS A 152 -27.94 -8.08 -8.92
N SER A 153 -26.79 -8.30 -9.52
CA SER A 153 -26.63 -9.28 -10.58
C SER A 153 -26.46 -10.67 -9.96
N PRO A 154 -27.34 -11.64 -10.22
CA PRO A 154 -27.19 -12.98 -9.69
C PRO A 154 -26.12 -13.74 -10.48
N SER A 155 -24.87 -13.36 -10.35
CA SER A 155 -23.77 -14.22 -10.74
C SER A 155 -23.34 -14.99 -9.49
N GLU A 156 -23.67 -16.26 -9.45
CA GLU A 156 -23.07 -17.25 -8.54
C GLU A 156 -21.56 -17.34 -8.79
N SER A 157 -20.83 -16.31 -8.37
CA SER A 157 -19.41 -16.49 -8.19
C SER A 157 -19.24 -17.24 -6.87
N VAL A 158 -18.85 -18.51 -6.96
CA VAL A 158 -18.31 -19.26 -5.83
C VAL A 158 -17.18 -18.40 -5.25
N ILE A 159 -17.50 -17.69 -4.17
CA ILE A 159 -16.54 -16.82 -3.49
C ILE A 159 -15.53 -17.75 -2.82
N ASP A 160 -14.34 -17.84 -3.37
CA ASP A 160 -13.24 -18.56 -2.76
C ASP A 160 -12.83 -17.83 -1.47
N LYS A 161 -13.28 -18.37 -0.34
CA LYS A 161 -13.06 -17.79 0.99
C LYS A 161 -11.57 -17.66 1.33
N THR A 162 -10.69 -18.45 0.70
CA THR A 162 -9.24 -18.37 0.93
C THR A 162 -8.61 -17.16 0.26
N LYS A 163 -9.19 -16.67 -0.85
CA LYS A 163 -8.72 -15.52 -1.61
C LYS A 163 -9.04 -14.18 -0.92
N LEU A 164 -10.06 -14.15 -0.05
CA LEU A 164 -10.53 -12.95 0.64
C LEU A 164 -9.60 -12.48 1.78
N ALA A 165 -8.93 -13.41 2.46
CA ALA A 165 -8.00 -13.08 3.54
C ALA A 165 -6.71 -12.40 3.04
N GLU A 166 -6.38 -12.58 1.76
CA GLU A 166 -5.19 -12.00 1.14
C GLU A 166 -5.34 -10.50 0.86
N ASP A 167 -6.57 -10.02 0.70
CA ASP A 167 -6.82 -8.64 0.29
C ASP A 167 -6.47 -7.61 1.35
N ILE A 168 -6.86 -7.83 2.61
CA ILE A 168 -6.57 -6.88 3.70
C ILE A 168 -5.07 -6.78 4.00
N ASP A 169 -4.37 -7.92 4.01
CA ASP A 169 -2.92 -7.95 4.19
C ASP A 169 -2.20 -7.18 3.08
N LYS A 170 -2.65 -7.38 1.83
CA LYS A 170 -2.13 -6.67 0.66
C LYS A 170 -2.39 -5.17 0.74
N VAL A 171 -3.60 -4.76 1.16
CA VAL A 171 -3.93 -3.34 1.37
C VAL A 171 -3.03 -2.71 2.41
N ILE A 172 -2.83 -3.36 3.56
CA ILE A 172 -2.01 -2.84 4.66
C ILE A 172 -0.55 -2.71 4.23
N ARG A 173 -0.01 -3.73 3.57
CA ARG A 173 1.35 -3.72 3.02
C ARG A 173 1.55 -2.58 2.03
N ASN A 174 0.66 -2.46 1.06
CA ASN A 174 0.71 -1.40 0.06
C ASN A 174 0.58 0.00 0.68
N ALA A 175 -0.25 0.14 1.71
CA ALA A 175 -0.41 1.40 2.45
C ALA A 175 0.87 1.77 3.20
N TYR A 176 1.54 0.79 3.81
CA TYR A 176 2.82 0.97 4.47
C TYR A 176 3.92 1.37 3.47
N GLU A 177 4.05 0.64 2.36
CA GLU A 177 5.00 0.97 1.28
C GLU A 177 4.79 2.41 0.79
N GLN A 178 3.52 2.79 0.58
CA GLN A 178 3.21 4.15 0.13
C GLN A 178 3.55 5.22 1.17
N ALA A 179 3.35 4.95 2.45
CA ALA A 179 3.77 5.87 3.52
C ALA A 179 5.29 6.03 3.54
N THR A 180 6.02 4.95 3.34
CA THR A 180 7.49 4.95 3.26
C THR A 180 7.98 5.71 2.02
N ASP A 181 7.39 5.47 0.85
CA ASP A 181 7.71 6.17 -0.40
C ASP A 181 7.54 7.69 -0.28
N TRP A 182 6.58 8.14 0.53
CA TRP A 182 6.32 9.56 0.78
C TRP A 182 7.06 10.13 2.01
N ASP A 183 7.94 9.34 2.62
CA ASP A 183 8.65 9.66 3.87
C ASP A 183 7.72 10.07 5.02
N HIS A 184 6.49 9.53 5.04
CA HIS A 184 5.54 9.76 6.12
C HIS A 184 5.85 8.81 7.28
N LYS A 185 5.82 9.35 8.50
CA LYS A 185 6.07 8.59 9.73
C LYS A 185 4.79 8.07 10.37
N TYR A 186 3.73 7.90 9.57
CA TYR A 186 2.41 7.43 10.01
C TYR A 186 1.64 6.81 8.84
N ILE A 187 0.64 5.99 9.17
CA ILE A 187 -0.35 5.51 8.21
C ILE A 187 -1.58 6.40 8.25
N GLY A 188 -1.83 7.13 7.17
CA GLY A 188 -2.98 7.99 6.95
C GLY A 188 -4.07 7.34 6.10
N THR A 189 -5.19 8.01 5.92
CA THR A 189 -6.31 7.54 5.10
C THR A 189 -5.96 7.50 3.61
N GLU A 190 -5.11 8.42 3.15
CA GLU A 190 -4.55 8.47 1.79
C GLU A 190 -3.71 7.24 1.47
N HIS A 191 -2.92 6.75 2.42
CA HIS A 191 -2.14 5.54 2.26
C HIS A 191 -3.04 4.30 2.13
N LEU A 192 -4.12 4.24 2.93
CA LEU A 192 -5.11 3.18 2.81
C LEU A 192 -5.82 3.20 1.45
N LEU A 193 -6.16 4.38 0.93
CA LEU A 193 -6.76 4.52 -0.40
C LEU A 193 -5.82 3.99 -1.49
N VAL A 194 -4.55 4.41 -1.48
CA VAL A 194 -3.55 3.88 -2.43
C VAL A 194 -3.34 2.39 -2.22
N GLY A 195 -3.34 1.93 -0.95
CA GLY A 195 -3.27 0.51 -0.60
C GLY A 195 -4.35 -0.32 -1.28
N VAL A 196 -5.61 0.15 -1.24
CA VAL A 196 -6.73 -0.48 -1.93
C VAL A 196 -6.53 -0.49 -3.44
N LEU A 197 -6.14 0.62 -4.04
CA LEU A 197 -5.95 0.71 -5.50
C LEU A 197 -4.79 -0.17 -6.00
N LYS A 198 -3.73 -0.33 -5.23
CA LYS A 198 -2.59 -1.20 -5.55
C LYS A 198 -2.90 -2.71 -5.43
N THR A 199 -4.04 -3.11 -4.86
CA THR A 199 -4.39 -4.54 -4.81
C THR A 199 -4.73 -5.11 -6.17
N GLU A 200 -5.29 -4.27 -7.07
CA GLU A 200 -5.77 -4.63 -8.42
C GLU A 200 -6.86 -5.71 -8.41
N VAL A 201 -7.46 -5.95 -7.25
CA VAL A 201 -8.51 -6.96 -7.05
C VAL A 201 -9.64 -6.42 -6.17
N GLY A 202 -10.82 -7.07 -6.26
CA GLY A 202 -11.99 -6.73 -5.47
C GLY A 202 -12.73 -5.48 -5.95
N GLU A 203 -13.89 -5.25 -5.37
CA GLU A 203 -14.75 -4.12 -5.74
C GLU A 203 -14.20 -2.79 -5.28
N GLY A 204 -13.39 -2.80 -4.22
CA GLY A 204 -12.65 -1.65 -3.76
C GLY A 204 -11.66 -1.08 -4.79
N PHE A 205 -11.16 -1.94 -5.69
CA PHE A 205 -10.37 -1.52 -6.84
C PHE A 205 -11.26 -1.20 -8.06
N GLN A 206 -12.22 -2.09 -8.37
CA GLN A 206 -13.03 -1.98 -9.59
C GLN A 206 -13.92 -0.74 -9.63
N ILE A 207 -14.52 -0.34 -8.49
CA ILE A 207 -15.45 0.79 -8.44
C ILE A 207 -14.73 2.12 -8.72
N PRO A 208 -13.62 2.48 -8.05
CA PRO A 208 -12.89 3.71 -8.35
C PRO A 208 -12.31 3.71 -9.76
N THR A 209 -11.68 2.61 -10.19
CA THR A 209 -11.07 2.52 -11.53
C THR A 209 -12.09 2.61 -12.65
N GLY A 210 -13.29 2.05 -12.46
CA GLY A 210 -14.42 2.22 -13.35
C GLY A 210 -14.98 3.66 -13.42
N LEU A 211 -14.56 4.55 -12.52
CA LEU A 211 -14.79 5.99 -12.55
C LEU A 211 -13.56 6.77 -13.09
N GLY A 212 -12.52 6.09 -13.54
CA GLY A 212 -11.29 6.68 -14.03
C GLY A 212 -10.38 7.21 -12.92
N ILE A 213 -10.56 6.76 -11.68
CA ILE A 213 -9.68 7.09 -10.54
C ILE A 213 -8.49 6.13 -10.57
N THR A 214 -7.31 6.68 -10.80
CA THR A 214 -6.04 5.94 -10.82
C THR A 214 -5.15 6.35 -9.65
N ILE A 215 -4.11 5.56 -9.40
CA ILE A 215 -3.12 5.83 -8.35
C ILE A 215 -2.43 7.18 -8.60
N GLU A 216 -2.12 7.48 -9.87
CA GLU A 216 -1.48 8.72 -10.30
C GLU A 216 -2.35 9.93 -9.93
N LYS A 217 -3.64 9.91 -10.29
CA LYS A 217 -4.60 10.98 -9.93
C LYS A 217 -4.74 11.15 -8.43
N VAL A 218 -4.75 10.05 -7.67
CA VAL A 218 -4.79 10.10 -6.20
C VAL A 218 -3.53 10.75 -5.65
N ARG A 219 -2.36 10.45 -6.21
CA ARG A 219 -1.08 11.05 -5.80
C ARG A 219 -1.03 12.55 -6.10
N GLU A 220 -1.42 12.95 -7.30
CA GLU A 220 -1.49 14.36 -7.73
C GLU A 220 -2.43 15.17 -6.84
N GLU A 221 -3.63 14.65 -6.59
CA GLU A 221 -4.62 15.29 -5.72
C GLU A 221 -4.14 15.37 -4.26
N THR A 222 -3.46 14.32 -3.77
CA THR A 222 -2.86 14.31 -2.44
C THR A 222 -1.82 15.41 -2.30
N ALA A 223 -0.91 15.53 -3.25
CA ALA A 223 0.11 16.58 -3.26
C ALA A 223 -0.51 17.99 -3.27
N THR A 224 -1.52 18.21 -4.11
CA THR A 224 -2.25 19.48 -4.19
C THR A 224 -2.88 19.85 -2.85
N LEU A 225 -3.57 18.93 -2.21
CA LEU A 225 -4.26 19.17 -0.93
C LEU A 225 -3.30 19.40 0.24
N ILE A 226 -2.14 18.75 0.24
CA ILE A 226 -1.11 18.98 1.27
C ILE A 226 -0.48 20.36 1.12
N VAL A 227 -0.13 20.77 -0.11
CA VAL A 227 0.42 22.11 -0.38
C VAL A 227 -0.57 23.20 0.02
N CYS A 228 -1.85 23.06 -0.35
CA CYS A 228 -2.89 24.03 0.01
C CYS A 228 -3.07 24.17 1.54
N LYS A 229 -2.92 23.10 2.31
CA LYS A 229 -3.01 23.17 3.78
C LYS A 229 -1.83 23.93 4.40
N ASN A 230 -0.62 23.71 3.89
CA ASN A 230 0.58 24.38 4.42
C ASN A 230 0.53 25.90 4.18
N THR A 231 0.05 26.34 3.01
CA THR A 231 -0.08 27.77 2.69
C THR A 231 -1.16 28.51 3.50
N GLN A 232 -2.16 27.78 4.03
CA GLN A 232 -3.18 28.37 4.91
C GLN A 232 -2.71 28.49 6.37
N THR A 233 -1.77 27.67 6.78
CA THR A 233 -1.23 27.70 8.15
C THR A 233 -0.21 28.84 8.34
N GLU A 234 0.48 29.25 7.26
CA GLU A 234 1.46 30.38 7.29
C GLU A 234 0.79 31.77 7.26
N ARG A 235 -0.52 31.85 7.04
CA ARG A 235 -1.27 33.12 6.99
C ARG A 235 -2.05 33.46 8.27
N LYS A 236 -1.86 32.69 9.33
CA LYS A 236 -2.43 32.93 10.67
C LYS A 236 -1.32 33.21 11.68
#